data_d8651436b56b49fecbfba4daecdd30af
#
_entry.id   d8651436b56b49fecbfba4daecdd30af
#
_cell.length_a   1.000
_cell.length_b   1.000
_cell.length_c   1.000
_cell.angle_alpha   90.00
_cell.angle_beta   90.00
_cell.angle_gamma   90.00
#
_symmetry.space_group_name_H-M   'P 1'
#
loop_
_entity.id
_entity.type
_entity.pdbx_description
1 polymer ?
#
loop_
_entity_poly.entity_id
_entity_poly.type
_entity_poly.pdbx_seq_one_letter_code
_entity_poly.pdbx_strand_id
1 'polypeptide(L)'
;IKTETISQPYAPEKNMFLPDRFVKGTCPKCGAKDQYGDNCEVCGATYSPTELKDAYSVVSGAKPVLKESLHYFFDLPKAKDFLHDYIKNSGVIQTEMANKLEEWFTQGLKPWDISRDSPYFGFKIPGTEDKYFYVWMDAPMGYLASLKNLCEKTGDNYDDFVKEGILEANEKKEA
;
A
#
# COMPACT_ATOMS: atom_id res chain seq x y z
N ILE A 1 -13.00 9.10 -3.60
CA ILE A 1 -11.74 9.71 -3.13
C ILE A 1 -12.07 10.69 -2.03
N LYS A 2 -11.28 10.68 -0.95
CA LYS A 2 -11.27 11.66 0.13
C LYS A 2 -9.95 12.39 0.14
N THR A 3 -9.90 13.57 0.70
CA THR A 3 -8.68 14.33 0.96
C THR A 3 -8.56 14.61 2.45
N GLU A 4 -7.37 14.43 3.00
CA GLU A 4 -7.07 14.74 4.39
C GLU A 4 -5.68 15.37 4.47
N THR A 5 -5.51 16.32 5.38
CA THR A 5 -4.19 16.85 5.71
C THR A 5 -3.59 15.98 6.81
N ILE A 6 -2.44 15.38 6.52
CA ILE A 6 -1.73 14.53 7.45
C ILE A 6 -0.36 15.13 7.83
N SER A 7 0.10 14.82 9.03
CA SER A 7 1.41 15.24 9.50
C SER A 7 2.41 14.12 9.27
N GLN A 8 3.51 14.41 8.57
CA GLN A 8 4.53 13.44 8.20
C GLN A 8 5.94 13.90 8.58
N PRO A 9 6.87 12.97 8.82
CA PRO A 9 8.28 13.29 8.95
C PRO A 9 8.83 13.95 7.68
N TYR A 10 9.55 15.03 7.85
CA TYR A 10 10.14 15.81 6.77
C TYR A 10 11.60 16.12 7.10
N ALA A 11 12.46 16.02 6.10
CA ALA A 11 13.87 16.35 6.17
C ALA A 11 14.11 17.72 5.50
N PRO A 12 14.21 18.83 6.27
CA PRO A 12 14.38 20.17 5.70
C PRO A 12 15.65 20.30 4.85
N GLU A 13 16.74 19.68 5.28
CA GLU A 13 18.04 19.69 4.61
C GLU A 13 18.04 18.95 3.25
N LYS A 14 17.06 18.11 3.02
CA LYS A 14 16.85 17.38 1.74
C LYS A 14 15.62 17.86 1.00
N ASN A 15 14.85 18.77 1.61
CA ASN A 15 13.59 19.28 1.07
C ASN A 15 12.63 18.14 0.64
N MET A 16 12.49 17.12 1.49
CA MET A 16 11.68 15.94 1.16
C MET A 16 10.91 15.38 2.35
N PHE A 17 9.73 14.87 2.12
CA PHE A 17 9.02 14.01 3.04
C PHE A 17 9.72 12.66 3.13
N LEU A 18 9.74 12.08 4.33
CA LEU A 18 10.40 10.81 4.58
C LEU A 18 9.37 9.68 4.60
N PRO A 19 9.39 8.77 3.61
CA PRO A 19 8.65 7.51 3.68
C PRO A 19 9.07 6.68 4.90
N ASP A 20 8.22 5.76 5.33
CA ASP A 20 8.41 4.94 6.53
C ASP A 20 9.80 4.28 6.62
N ARG A 21 10.32 3.84 5.47
CA ARG A 21 11.66 3.22 5.36
C ARG A 21 12.82 4.21 5.44
N PHE A 22 12.55 5.50 5.39
CA PHE A 22 13.57 6.56 5.51
C PHE A 22 13.59 7.18 6.91
N VAL A 23 12.78 6.65 7.83
CA VAL A 23 12.78 7.02 9.23
C VAL A 23 13.13 5.80 10.07
N LYS A 24 14.06 5.96 10.99
CA LYS A 24 14.38 4.98 12.01
C LYS A 24 14.36 5.61 13.39
N GLY A 25 14.18 4.76 14.41
CA GLY A 25 14.18 5.22 15.79
C GLY A 25 13.98 4.08 16.78
N THR A 26 13.62 4.43 17.99
CA THR A 26 13.35 3.46 19.06
C THR A 26 11.88 3.07 19.06
N CYS A 27 11.60 1.78 19.03
CA CYS A 27 10.23 1.24 19.07
C CYS A 27 9.46 1.77 20.31
N PRO A 28 8.27 2.34 20.12
CA PRO A 28 7.47 2.87 21.22
C PRO A 28 6.96 1.78 22.17
N LYS A 29 6.86 0.51 21.69
CA LYS A 29 6.31 -0.63 22.45
C LYS A 29 7.36 -1.39 23.26
N CYS A 30 8.44 -1.86 22.60
CA CYS A 30 9.44 -2.71 23.27
C CYS A 30 10.77 -2.01 23.58
N GLY A 31 10.99 -0.78 23.08
CA GLY A 31 12.22 -0.04 23.29
C GLY A 31 13.41 -0.50 22.43
N ALA A 32 13.20 -1.42 21.46
CA ALA A 32 14.24 -1.82 20.53
C ALA A 32 14.69 -0.62 19.69
N LYS A 33 15.99 -0.43 19.57
CA LYS A 33 16.59 0.65 18.79
C LYS A 33 16.61 0.31 17.29
N ASP A 34 16.77 1.32 16.47
CA ASP A 34 17.03 1.18 15.02
C ASP A 34 15.88 0.56 14.21
N GLN A 35 14.66 0.69 14.70
CA GLN A 35 13.46 0.17 14.04
C GLN A 35 12.94 1.13 12.98
N TYR A 36 12.38 0.60 11.90
CA TYR A 36 11.77 1.39 10.81
C TYR A 36 10.47 2.08 11.24
N GLY A 37 10.04 3.06 10.45
CA GLY A 37 8.89 3.93 10.75
C GLY A 37 7.52 3.26 10.73
N ASP A 38 7.41 2.05 10.19
CA ASP A 38 6.14 1.32 10.01
C ASP A 38 5.97 0.13 10.96
N ASN A 39 7.09 -0.52 11.35
CA ASN A 39 7.04 -1.74 12.15
C ASN A 39 8.31 -1.99 12.95
N CYS A 40 8.19 -2.79 14.01
CA CYS A 40 9.31 -3.27 14.80
C CYS A 40 9.67 -4.70 14.39
N GLU A 41 10.89 -4.92 13.93
CA GLU A 41 11.39 -6.24 13.56
C GLU A 41 11.61 -7.16 14.77
N VAL A 42 11.69 -6.59 15.98
CA VAL A 42 11.92 -7.35 17.24
C VAL A 42 10.62 -7.85 17.84
N CYS A 43 9.58 -7.01 17.94
CA CYS A 43 8.33 -7.38 18.61
C CYS A 43 7.12 -7.47 17.66
N GLY A 44 7.30 -7.21 16.37
CA GLY A 44 6.23 -7.28 15.36
C GLY A 44 5.18 -6.16 15.47
N ALA A 45 5.37 -5.18 16.36
CA ALA A 45 4.41 -4.10 16.52
C ALA A 45 4.42 -3.16 15.31
N THR A 46 3.24 -2.75 14.87
CA THR A 46 3.05 -1.69 13.86
C THR A 46 2.73 -0.36 14.54
N TYR A 47 3.19 0.74 13.95
CA TYR A 47 3.02 2.10 14.45
C TYR A 47 3.22 3.11 13.32
N SER A 48 2.89 4.38 13.56
CA SER A 48 3.22 5.48 12.66
C SER A 48 4.68 5.92 12.87
N PRO A 49 5.38 6.42 11.84
CA PRO A 49 6.71 7.01 11.99
C PRO A 49 6.78 8.11 13.04
N THR A 50 5.66 8.80 13.28
CA THR A 50 5.54 9.86 14.30
C THR A 50 5.55 9.34 15.74
N GLU A 51 5.33 8.04 15.96
CA GLU A 51 5.33 7.41 17.28
C GLU A 51 6.72 6.92 17.71
N LEU A 52 7.67 6.82 16.79
CA LEU A 52 9.04 6.44 17.09
C LEU A 52 9.69 7.44 18.08
N LYS A 53 10.37 6.90 19.08
CA LYS A 53 11.21 7.71 19.96
C LYS A 53 12.59 7.89 19.33
N ASP A 54 13.20 9.07 19.56
CA ASP A 54 14.52 9.42 19.01
C ASP A 54 14.63 9.16 17.50
N ALA A 55 13.57 9.52 16.78
CA ALA A 55 13.51 9.32 15.33
C ALA A 55 14.59 10.11 14.59
N TYR A 56 15.20 9.48 13.60
CA TYR A 56 16.19 10.11 12.71
C TYR A 56 15.96 9.71 11.25
N SER A 57 16.36 10.58 10.35
CA SER A 57 16.35 10.34 8.91
C SER A 57 17.48 9.39 8.51
N VAL A 58 17.17 8.29 7.85
CA VAL A 58 18.17 7.38 7.29
C VAL A 58 19.02 8.05 6.20
N VAL A 59 18.45 9.07 5.54
CA VAL A 59 19.09 9.78 4.42
C VAL A 59 20.13 10.80 4.89
N SER A 60 19.90 11.45 6.04
CA SER A 60 20.73 12.55 6.53
C SER A 60 21.29 12.35 7.94
N GLY A 61 20.75 11.40 8.70
CA GLY A 61 21.07 11.24 10.11
C GLY A 61 20.44 12.29 11.03
N ALA A 62 19.81 13.33 10.45
CA ALA A 62 19.22 14.42 11.21
C ALA A 62 17.85 14.02 11.80
N LYS A 63 17.43 14.72 12.85
CA LYS A 63 16.10 14.56 13.41
C LYS A 63 15.07 15.17 12.45
N PRO A 64 14.07 14.38 11.98
CA PRO A 64 13.02 14.92 11.11
C PRO A 64 12.13 15.94 11.87
N VAL A 65 11.58 16.87 11.13
CA VAL A 65 10.50 17.74 11.61
C VAL A 65 9.16 17.22 11.10
N LEU A 66 8.08 17.55 11.79
CA LEU A 66 6.74 17.27 11.28
C LEU A 66 6.30 18.38 10.34
N LYS A 67 5.79 17.99 9.18
CA LYS A 67 5.24 18.91 8.18
C LYS A 67 3.90 18.36 7.69
N GLU A 68 2.93 19.23 7.54
CA GLU A 68 1.62 18.88 7.03
C GLU A 68 1.64 18.76 5.51
N SER A 69 0.89 17.79 4.99
CA SER A 69 0.68 17.57 3.57
C SER A 69 -0.74 17.11 3.30
N LEU A 70 -1.34 17.60 2.22
CA LEU A 70 -2.65 17.15 1.75
C LEU A 70 -2.49 15.82 1.02
N HIS A 71 -3.19 14.79 1.48
CA HIS A 71 -3.17 13.46 0.90
C HIS A 71 -4.53 13.06 0.32
N TYR A 72 -4.49 12.14 -0.64
CA TYR A 72 -5.65 11.57 -1.31
C TYR A 72 -5.85 10.13 -0.84
N PHE A 73 -7.06 9.81 -0.43
CA PHE A 73 -7.41 8.50 0.09
C PHE A 73 -8.50 7.84 -0.76
N PHE A 74 -8.32 6.57 -1.06
CA PHE A 74 -9.41 5.73 -1.51
C PHE A 74 -10.30 5.38 -0.31
N ASP A 75 -11.60 5.65 -0.42
CA ASP A 75 -12.56 5.42 0.66
C ASP A 75 -12.93 3.91 0.71
N LEU A 76 -11.96 3.09 1.11
CA LEU A 76 -12.08 1.63 1.15
C LEU A 76 -13.29 1.14 1.98
N PRO A 77 -13.68 1.78 3.10
CA PRO A 77 -14.89 1.42 3.83
C PRO A 77 -16.17 1.38 3.00
N LYS A 78 -16.29 2.25 1.99
CA LYS A 78 -17.46 2.25 1.09
C LYS A 78 -17.53 1.04 0.16
N ALA A 79 -16.41 0.37 -0.06
CA ALA A 79 -16.35 -0.85 -0.87
C ALA A 79 -16.48 -2.12 -0.03
N LYS A 80 -16.74 -2.01 1.29
CA LYS A 80 -16.71 -3.12 2.24
C LYS A 80 -17.60 -4.28 1.78
N ASP A 81 -18.86 -4.02 1.51
CA ASP A 81 -19.83 -5.07 1.19
C ASP A 81 -19.51 -5.77 -0.14
N PHE A 82 -19.12 -4.98 -1.15
CA PHE A 82 -18.67 -5.52 -2.43
C PHE A 82 -17.41 -6.38 -2.28
N LEU A 83 -16.40 -5.91 -1.56
CA LEU A 83 -15.16 -6.65 -1.35
C LEU A 83 -15.38 -7.94 -0.55
N HIS A 84 -16.21 -7.87 0.48
CA HIS A 84 -16.52 -9.02 1.31
C HIS A 84 -17.26 -10.11 0.51
N ASP A 85 -18.25 -9.73 -0.30
CA ASP A 85 -18.95 -10.64 -1.20
C ASP A 85 -18.00 -11.23 -2.24
N TYR A 86 -17.20 -10.40 -2.89
CA TYR A 86 -16.20 -10.84 -3.87
C TYR A 86 -15.21 -11.84 -3.29
N ILE A 87 -14.65 -11.58 -2.11
CA ILE A 87 -13.68 -12.47 -1.45
C ILE A 87 -14.30 -13.81 -1.09
N LYS A 88 -15.55 -13.83 -0.66
CA LYS A 88 -16.22 -15.08 -0.24
C LYS A 88 -16.82 -15.87 -1.39
N ASN A 89 -17.36 -15.21 -2.40
CA ASN A 89 -18.26 -15.83 -3.36
C ASN A 89 -17.72 -15.90 -4.80
N SER A 90 -16.66 -15.14 -5.14
CA SER A 90 -16.12 -15.12 -6.52
C SER A 90 -15.39 -16.40 -6.93
N GLY A 91 -14.86 -17.18 -5.96
CA GLY A 91 -14.04 -18.35 -6.24
C GLY A 91 -12.59 -18.08 -6.64
N VAL A 92 -12.21 -16.84 -6.86
CA VAL A 92 -10.85 -16.47 -7.28
C VAL A 92 -9.85 -16.42 -6.13
N ILE A 93 -10.32 -16.41 -4.87
CA ILE A 93 -9.46 -16.32 -3.69
C ILE A 93 -9.50 -17.66 -2.94
N GLN A 94 -8.31 -18.17 -2.63
CA GLN A 94 -8.17 -19.38 -1.82
C GLN A 94 -8.83 -19.22 -0.45
N THR A 95 -9.45 -20.29 0.05
CA THR A 95 -10.23 -20.26 1.30
C THR A 95 -9.41 -19.76 2.49
N GLU A 96 -8.15 -20.17 2.61
CA GLU A 96 -7.25 -19.75 3.68
C GLU A 96 -6.98 -18.24 3.64
N MET A 97 -6.79 -17.70 2.44
CA MET A 97 -6.61 -16.25 2.23
C MET A 97 -7.90 -15.48 2.52
N ALA A 98 -9.05 -16.00 2.07
CA ALA A 98 -10.35 -15.40 2.37
C ALA A 98 -10.61 -15.32 3.88
N ASN A 99 -10.29 -16.40 4.62
CA ASN A 99 -10.41 -16.43 6.07
C ASN A 99 -9.45 -15.42 6.75
N LYS A 100 -8.24 -15.26 6.25
CA LYS A 100 -7.30 -14.28 6.77
C LYS A 100 -7.77 -12.84 6.53
N LEU A 101 -8.32 -12.57 5.36
CA LEU A 101 -8.87 -11.24 5.03
C LEU A 101 -10.09 -10.87 5.87
N GLU A 102 -10.85 -11.86 6.39
CA GLU A 102 -11.99 -11.62 7.28
C GLU A 102 -11.61 -10.83 8.54
N GLU A 103 -10.38 -10.98 9.02
CA GLU A 103 -9.88 -10.20 10.15
C GLU A 103 -9.94 -8.68 9.88
N TRP A 104 -9.63 -8.27 8.65
CA TRP A 104 -9.67 -6.85 8.26
C TRP A 104 -11.09 -6.30 8.23
N PHE A 105 -12.06 -7.10 7.79
CA PHE A 105 -13.48 -6.72 7.81
C PHE A 105 -14.02 -6.60 9.23
N THR A 106 -13.59 -7.47 10.13
CA THR A 106 -13.95 -7.48 11.55
C THR A 106 -13.36 -6.27 12.29
N GLN A 107 -12.09 -5.93 12.02
CA GLN A 107 -11.41 -4.77 12.58
C GLN A 107 -11.93 -3.45 12.02
N GLY A 108 -12.59 -3.49 10.88
CA GLY A 108 -13.06 -2.32 10.12
C GLY A 108 -12.03 -1.80 9.13
N LEU A 109 -12.43 -1.73 7.86
CA LEU A 109 -11.59 -1.15 6.81
C LEU A 109 -11.38 0.34 7.05
N LYS A 110 -10.17 0.81 6.79
CA LYS A 110 -9.80 2.23 6.89
C LYS A 110 -9.59 2.82 5.50
N PRO A 111 -9.77 4.14 5.31
CA PRO A 111 -9.36 4.80 4.08
C PRO A 111 -7.90 4.50 3.76
N TRP A 112 -7.62 4.20 2.51
CA TRP A 112 -6.28 3.85 2.03
C TRP A 112 -5.61 5.06 1.40
N ASP A 113 -4.47 5.49 1.93
CA ASP A 113 -3.66 6.57 1.37
C ASP A 113 -3.01 6.13 0.05
N ILE A 114 -3.49 6.73 -1.05
CA ILE A 114 -3.07 6.43 -2.42
C ILE A 114 -2.12 7.48 -3.00
N SER A 115 -1.71 8.46 -2.22
CA SER A 115 -0.84 9.54 -2.66
C SER A 115 0.53 9.52 -1.99
N ARG A 116 1.51 10.08 -2.67
CA ARG A 116 2.87 10.30 -2.15
C ARG A 116 3.35 11.68 -2.57
N ASP A 117 4.12 12.31 -1.70
CA ASP A 117 4.76 13.60 -1.95
C ASP A 117 6.03 13.48 -2.78
N SER A 118 6.35 14.54 -3.54
CA SER A 118 7.64 14.69 -4.21
C SER A 118 8.80 14.77 -3.19
N PRO A 119 10.00 14.23 -3.51
CA PRO A 119 10.34 13.45 -4.71
C PRO A 119 9.88 11.99 -4.58
N TYR A 120 9.15 11.52 -5.57
CA TYR A 120 8.67 10.14 -5.62
C TYR A 120 8.70 9.63 -7.06
N PHE A 121 9.14 8.40 -7.28
CA PHE A 121 9.09 7.76 -8.58
C PHE A 121 7.73 7.07 -8.77
N GLY A 122 6.94 7.56 -9.73
CA GLY A 122 5.60 7.02 -9.99
C GLY A 122 4.81 7.93 -10.94
N PHE A 123 3.55 7.57 -11.15
CA PHE A 123 2.64 8.35 -11.96
C PHE A 123 2.10 9.54 -11.18
N LYS A 124 2.16 10.72 -11.76
CA LYS A 124 1.63 11.93 -11.17
C LYS A 124 0.10 11.88 -11.10
N ILE A 125 -0.46 12.30 -9.97
CA ILE A 125 -1.92 12.41 -9.82
C ILE A 125 -2.41 13.60 -10.67
N PRO A 126 -3.33 13.38 -11.62
CA PRO A 126 -3.85 14.46 -12.46
C PRO A 126 -4.46 15.60 -11.64
N GLY A 127 -4.18 16.84 -12.06
CA GLY A 127 -4.66 18.05 -11.37
C GLY A 127 -3.90 18.40 -10.10
N THR A 128 -2.78 17.74 -9.82
CA THR A 128 -1.88 18.10 -8.70
C THR A 128 -0.51 18.54 -9.21
N GLU A 129 0.22 19.33 -8.40
CA GLU A 129 1.58 19.77 -8.75
C GLU A 129 2.64 18.77 -8.34
N ASP A 130 2.58 18.25 -7.10
CA ASP A 130 3.64 17.46 -6.46
C ASP A 130 3.14 16.17 -5.82
N LYS A 131 2.05 15.60 -6.34
CA LYS A 131 1.50 14.34 -5.83
C LYS A 131 1.58 13.22 -6.85
N TYR A 132 1.95 12.06 -6.37
CA TYR A 132 2.14 10.84 -7.15
C TYR A 132 1.26 9.74 -6.59
N PHE A 133 0.81 8.83 -7.46
CA PHE A 133 0.15 7.62 -6.99
C PHE A 133 1.12 6.73 -6.22
N TYR A 134 0.64 6.18 -5.13
CA TYR A 134 1.35 5.14 -4.41
C TYR A 134 1.51 3.90 -5.29
N VAL A 135 2.69 3.31 -5.28
CA VAL A 135 3.09 2.21 -6.17
C VAL A 135 2.10 1.03 -6.18
N TRP A 136 1.41 0.75 -5.09
CA TRP A 136 0.42 -0.32 -5.04
C TRP A 136 -0.88 -0.02 -5.81
N MET A 137 -1.05 1.21 -6.30
CA MET A 137 -2.14 1.53 -7.23
C MET A 137 -1.85 1.09 -8.66
N ASP A 138 -0.59 1.13 -9.09
CA ASP A 138 -0.17 0.84 -10.46
C ASP A 138 0.62 -0.47 -10.60
N ALA A 139 1.29 -0.94 -9.56
CA ALA A 139 2.07 -2.17 -9.61
C ALA A 139 1.27 -3.41 -10.08
N PRO A 140 0.01 -3.65 -9.67
CA PRO A 140 -0.78 -4.76 -10.19
C PRO A 140 -0.98 -4.69 -11.71
N MET A 141 -1.12 -3.48 -12.26
CA MET A 141 -1.24 -3.28 -13.72
C MET A 141 0.05 -3.65 -14.46
N GLY A 142 1.20 -3.55 -13.80
CA GLY A 142 2.50 -3.97 -14.35
C GLY A 142 2.55 -5.46 -14.66
N TYR A 143 1.97 -6.30 -13.81
CA TYR A 143 1.87 -7.75 -14.04
C TYR A 143 0.98 -8.06 -15.25
N LEU A 144 -0.18 -7.42 -15.35
CA LEU A 144 -1.09 -7.59 -16.49
C LEU A 144 -0.46 -7.09 -17.79
N ALA A 145 0.21 -5.95 -17.76
CA ALA A 145 0.93 -5.39 -18.90
C ALA A 145 2.08 -6.30 -19.35
N SER A 146 2.79 -6.92 -18.43
CA SER A 146 3.86 -7.89 -18.71
C SER A 146 3.32 -9.12 -19.42
N LEU A 147 2.20 -9.68 -18.92
CA LEU A 147 1.52 -10.81 -19.57
C LEU A 147 1.05 -10.43 -20.99
N LYS A 148 0.42 -9.27 -21.14
CA LYS A 148 -0.04 -8.79 -22.45
C LYS A 148 1.12 -8.65 -23.43
N ASN A 149 2.25 -8.07 -23.01
CA ASN A 149 3.45 -7.94 -23.84
C ASN A 149 4.02 -9.31 -24.23
N LEU A 150 3.98 -10.30 -23.34
CA LEU A 150 4.38 -11.67 -23.67
C LEU A 150 3.48 -12.24 -24.75
N CYS A 151 2.16 -12.18 -24.60
CA CYS A 151 1.20 -12.68 -25.59
C CYS A 151 1.38 -12.02 -26.97
N GLU A 152 1.62 -10.70 -27.02
CA GLU A 152 1.92 -9.99 -28.26
C GLU A 152 3.19 -10.50 -28.94
N LYS A 153 4.21 -10.91 -28.18
CA LYS A 153 5.48 -11.46 -28.71
C LYS A 153 5.37 -12.91 -29.16
N THR A 154 4.57 -13.71 -28.48
CA THR A 154 4.41 -15.15 -28.77
C THR A 154 3.29 -15.42 -29.78
N GLY A 155 2.40 -14.46 -30.02
CA GLY A 155 1.22 -14.63 -30.86
C GLY A 155 0.04 -15.25 -30.11
N ASP A 156 0.11 -15.35 -28.78
CA ASP A 156 -0.95 -15.87 -27.95
C ASP A 156 -2.05 -14.80 -27.73
N ASN A 157 -3.26 -15.27 -27.43
CA ASN A 157 -4.36 -14.36 -27.11
C ASN A 157 -4.39 -14.07 -25.59
N TYR A 158 -4.16 -12.81 -25.21
CA TYR A 158 -4.17 -12.35 -23.83
C TYR A 158 -5.46 -12.70 -23.07
N ASP A 159 -6.62 -12.57 -23.76
CA ASP A 159 -7.92 -12.81 -23.13
C ASP A 159 -8.12 -14.27 -22.69
N ASP A 160 -7.48 -15.22 -23.34
CA ASP A 160 -7.59 -16.63 -23.00
C ASP A 160 -6.93 -16.89 -21.65
N PHE A 161 -5.75 -16.33 -21.40
CA PHE A 161 -5.09 -16.44 -20.08
C PHE A 161 -5.89 -15.83 -18.95
N VAL A 162 -6.53 -14.68 -19.18
CA VAL A 162 -7.31 -14.00 -18.13
C VAL A 162 -8.62 -14.75 -17.86
N LYS A 163 -9.27 -15.28 -18.90
CA LYS A 163 -10.54 -16.03 -18.79
C LYS A 163 -10.34 -17.41 -18.20
N GLU A 164 -9.32 -18.16 -18.63
CA GLU A 164 -9.02 -19.49 -18.09
C GLU A 164 -8.74 -19.47 -16.60
N GLY A 165 -7.97 -18.50 -16.13
CA GLY A 165 -7.72 -18.35 -14.69
C GLY A 165 -8.99 -18.16 -13.86
N ILE A 166 -10.01 -17.51 -14.41
CA ILE A 166 -11.33 -17.35 -13.77
C ILE A 166 -12.15 -18.63 -13.83
N LEU A 167 -12.11 -19.36 -14.97
CA LEU A 167 -12.86 -20.61 -15.15
C LEU A 167 -12.32 -21.73 -14.26
N GLU A 168 -11.00 -21.94 -14.21
CA GLU A 168 -10.39 -22.93 -13.31
C GLU A 168 -10.66 -22.65 -11.83
N ALA A 169 -10.72 -21.39 -11.44
CA ALA A 169 -11.06 -21.02 -10.07
C ALA A 169 -12.52 -21.35 -9.72
N ASN A 170 -13.44 -21.27 -10.70
CA ASN A 170 -14.84 -21.63 -10.53
C ASN A 170 -15.08 -23.16 -10.54
N GLU A 171 -14.41 -23.90 -11.43
CA GLU A 171 -14.53 -25.37 -11.52
C GLU A 171 -14.03 -26.07 -10.24
N LYS A 172 -12.98 -25.55 -9.60
CA LYS A 172 -12.47 -26.07 -8.32
C LYS A 172 -13.41 -25.86 -7.13
N LYS A 173 -14.45 -25.04 -7.27
CA LYS A 173 -15.50 -24.83 -6.26
C LYS A 173 -16.65 -25.83 -6.34
N GLU A 174 -16.88 -26.42 -7.50
CA GLU A 174 -17.98 -27.37 -7.75
C GLU A 174 -17.58 -28.84 -7.56
N ALA A 175 -16.30 -29.11 -7.28
CA ALA A 175 -15.75 -30.44 -7.00
C ALA A 175 -15.39 -30.58 -5.51
#